data_3b3c1f036cce81d3ab6d681d7dcbb3bd
#
_entry.id   3b3c1f036cce81d3ab6d681d7dcbb3bd
#
_cell.length_a   1.000
_cell.length_b   1.000
_cell.length_c   1.000
_cell.angle_alpha   90.00
_cell.angle_beta   90.00
_cell.angle_gamma   90.00
#
_symmetry.space_group_name_H-M   'P 1'
#
loop_
_entity.id
_entity.type
_entity.pdbx_description
1 polymer ?
#
loop_
_entity_poly.entity_id
_entity_poly.type
_entity_poly.pdbx_seq_one_letter_code
_entity_poly.pdbx_strand_id
1 'polypeptide(L)'
;MNRMKELPTLSQQAKWRLAAAYALNGKEKAAGELVFSAKTTVEPYSSNNYVYGSSDRDEAMILETLLLMNRQREAMEQAKIVSHNLTRETWFSTQSTAFSLMAMGRLAEKLSGTLDFSWTLNGKQQPAVKSAKAVYETLISTSSREGKVILKNNGKGALNADLITRTQLLNDTLPPIANNLRISVKYVDNNGSPIDTHSLHQGTNFMAVVTVANTSGTTDYTNLALTHIIPAGWEIFNERMTGPVSYTHLRAHE
;
A
#
# COMPACT_ATOMS: atom_id res chain seq x y z
N MET A 1 14.31 23.06 -19.93
CA MET A 1 13.65 21.94 -20.63
C MET A 1 14.39 21.54 -21.90
N ASN A 2 14.65 22.41 -22.86
CA ASN A 2 15.28 22.04 -24.13
C ASN A 2 16.64 21.36 -23.95
N ARG A 3 17.54 21.91 -23.11
CA ARG A 3 18.83 21.27 -22.82
C ARG A 3 18.72 19.85 -22.24
N MET A 4 17.66 19.55 -21.48
CA MET A 4 17.42 18.20 -20.98
C MET A 4 16.96 17.25 -22.08
N LYS A 5 16.15 17.74 -23.05
CA LYS A 5 15.71 16.94 -24.19
C LYS A 5 16.88 16.47 -25.07
N GLU A 6 17.95 17.24 -25.11
CA GLU A 6 19.15 16.97 -25.92
C GLU A 6 20.14 16.00 -25.25
N LEU A 7 19.89 15.61 -23.99
CA LEU A 7 20.73 14.64 -23.30
C LEU A 7 20.63 13.27 -23.97
N PRO A 8 21.77 12.61 -24.28
CA PRO A 8 21.77 11.33 -25.00
C PRO A 8 21.14 10.19 -24.21
N THR A 9 21.12 10.31 -22.88
CA THR A 9 20.57 9.28 -21.98
C THR A 9 19.65 9.89 -20.96
N LEU A 10 18.34 9.88 -21.23
CA LEU A 10 17.32 10.17 -20.23
C LEU A 10 16.72 8.86 -19.71
N SER A 11 16.61 8.71 -18.40
CA SER A 11 15.87 7.62 -17.80
C SER A 11 14.38 7.69 -18.21
N GLN A 12 13.66 6.57 -18.13
CA GLN A 12 12.23 6.55 -18.45
C GLN A 12 11.45 7.55 -17.58
N GLN A 13 11.76 7.62 -16.29
CA GLN A 13 11.14 8.54 -15.33
C GLN A 13 11.41 10.01 -15.74
N ALA A 14 12.64 10.31 -16.12
CA ALA A 14 13.00 11.66 -16.57
C ALA A 14 12.28 12.07 -17.85
N LYS A 15 12.08 11.13 -18.80
CA LYS A 15 11.30 11.38 -20.03
C LYS A 15 9.85 11.72 -19.69
N TRP A 16 9.21 10.93 -18.83
CA TRP A 16 7.83 11.19 -18.40
C TRP A 16 7.67 12.52 -17.68
N ARG A 17 8.57 12.84 -16.74
CA ARG A 17 8.52 14.13 -16.02
C ARG A 17 8.80 15.33 -16.92
N LEU A 18 9.74 15.20 -17.85
CA LEU A 18 10.00 16.24 -18.84
C LEU A 18 8.81 16.43 -19.80
N ALA A 19 8.15 15.35 -20.20
CA ALA A 19 6.93 15.42 -21.01
C ALA A 19 5.80 16.14 -20.26
N ALA A 20 5.61 15.86 -18.96
CA ALA A 20 4.66 16.59 -18.13
C ALA A 20 4.95 18.11 -18.13
N ALA A 21 6.22 18.49 -17.97
CA ALA A 21 6.63 19.89 -18.00
C ALA A 21 6.36 20.56 -19.36
N TYR A 22 6.56 19.86 -20.47
CA TYR A 22 6.21 20.36 -21.80
C TYR A 22 4.68 20.47 -21.98
N ALA A 23 3.92 19.48 -21.52
CA ALA A 23 2.46 19.51 -21.59
C ALA A 23 1.88 20.70 -20.81
N LEU A 24 2.36 20.93 -19.59
CA LEU A 24 1.99 22.09 -18.76
C LEU A 24 2.31 23.45 -19.43
N ASN A 25 3.34 23.48 -20.27
CA ASN A 25 3.69 24.68 -21.06
C ASN A 25 2.98 24.76 -22.44
N GLY A 26 1.96 23.93 -22.68
CA GLY A 26 1.22 23.90 -23.94
C GLY A 26 2.03 23.37 -25.14
N LYS A 27 3.16 22.70 -24.89
CA LYS A 27 4.03 22.13 -25.93
C LYS A 27 3.77 20.64 -26.16
N GLU A 28 2.54 20.30 -26.52
CA GLU A 28 2.07 18.92 -26.63
C GLU A 28 2.88 18.07 -27.61
N LYS A 29 3.31 18.64 -28.75
CA LYS A 29 4.14 17.93 -29.73
C LYS A 29 5.45 17.47 -29.11
N ALA A 30 6.14 18.35 -28.41
CA ALA A 30 7.41 18.04 -27.74
C ALA A 30 7.23 17.02 -26.60
N ALA A 31 6.12 17.09 -25.88
CA ALA A 31 5.75 16.10 -24.87
C ALA A 31 5.52 14.72 -25.50
N GLY A 32 4.77 14.67 -26.63
CA GLY A 32 4.50 13.44 -27.36
C GLY A 32 5.75 12.78 -27.89
N GLU A 33 6.69 13.54 -28.47
CA GLU A 33 7.97 13.04 -28.97
C GLU A 33 8.81 12.37 -27.86
N LEU A 34 8.84 12.94 -26.65
CA LEU A 34 9.58 12.41 -25.51
C LEU A 34 9.07 11.05 -25.05
N VAL A 35 7.75 10.85 -25.06
CA VAL A 35 7.14 9.62 -24.56
C VAL A 35 6.77 8.64 -25.67
N PHE A 36 7.06 8.95 -26.91
CA PHE A 36 6.74 8.07 -28.05
C PHE A 36 7.34 6.68 -27.90
N SER A 37 8.59 6.60 -27.43
CA SER A 37 9.30 5.35 -27.15
C SER A 37 9.37 4.98 -25.66
N ALA A 38 8.70 5.75 -24.79
CA ALA A 38 8.75 5.51 -23.38
C ALA A 38 7.71 4.44 -22.98
N LYS A 39 8.16 3.48 -22.17
CA LYS A 39 7.28 2.45 -21.61
C LYS A 39 6.47 3.04 -20.45
N THR A 40 5.24 2.56 -20.28
CA THR A 40 4.41 2.85 -19.11
C THR A 40 4.68 1.88 -17.95
N THR A 41 5.31 0.73 -18.24
CA THR A 41 5.75 -0.22 -17.22
C THR A 41 7.01 0.27 -16.54
N VAL A 42 7.02 0.21 -15.21
CA VAL A 42 8.17 0.58 -14.37
C VAL A 42 8.81 -0.69 -13.84
N GLU A 43 10.10 -0.85 -14.10
CA GLU A 43 10.86 -1.95 -13.49
C GLU A 43 10.99 -1.73 -11.98
N PRO A 44 10.90 -2.79 -11.18
CA PRO A 44 11.12 -2.69 -9.74
C PRO A 44 12.49 -2.09 -9.42
N TYR A 45 12.53 -1.19 -8.46
CA TYR A 45 13.79 -0.65 -7.97
C TYR A 45 14.62 -1.75 -7.31
N SER A 46 15.89 -1.84 -7.67
CA SER A 46 16.80 -2.75 -6.98
C SER A 46 17.09 -2.23 -5.57
N SER A 47 17.24 -3.14 -4.62
CA SER A 47 17.47 -2.85 -3.20
C SER A 47 18.75 -2.05 -2.90
N ASN A 48 19.67 -1.99 -3.86
CA ASN A 48 20.96 -1.29 -3.71
C ASN A 48 20.94 0.18 -4.14
N ASN A 49 19.80 0.69 -4.59
CA ASN A 49 19.68 2.08 -4.98
C ASN A 49 19.34 2.92 -3.75
N TYR A 50 20.30 3.69 -3.25
CA TYR A 50 20.11 4.72 -2.22
C TYR A 50 19.27 5.90 -2.70
N VAL A 51 18.20 5.62 -3.44
CA VAL A 51 17.27 6.63 -3.94
C VAL A 51 15.92 6.46 -3.26
N TYR A 52 15.32 7.57 -2.88
CA TYR A 52 13.96 7.61 -2.34
C TYR A 52 12.88 7.35 -3.41
N GLY A 53 13.27 6.85 -4.59
CA GLY A 53 12.37 6.46 -5.65
C GLY A 53 11.69 5.12 -5.37
N SER A 54 10.53 4.92 -5.99
CA SER A 54 9.84 3.63 -6.01
C SER A 54 9.08 3.47 -7.32
N SER A 55 8.82 2.23 -7.71
CA SER A 55 7.97 1.92 -8.85
C SER A 55 6.58 2.52 -8.70
N ASP A 56 5.98 2.43 -7.52
CA ASP A 56 4.64 2.98 -7.23
C ASP A 56 4.58 4.50 -7.46
N ARG A 57 5.62 5.23 -7.02
CA ARG A 57 5.72 6.67 -7.28
C ARG A 57 5.82 6.97 -8.77
N ASP A 58 6.63 6.24 -9.48
CA ASP A 58 6.88 6.50 -10.90
C ASP A 58 5.67 6.14 -11.75
N GLU A 59 4.94 5.09 -11.41
CA GLU A 59 3.66 4.74 -12.01
C GLU A 59 2.60 5.83 -11.81
N ALA A 60 2.55 6.41 -10.62
CA ALA A 60 1.69 7.56 -10.35
C ALA A 60 2.08 8.80 -11.16
N MET A 61 3.39 9.07 -11.32
CA MET A 61 3.88 10.16 -12.17
C MET A 61 3.55 9.97 -13.64
N ILE A 62 3.57 8.72 -14.12
CA ILE A 62 3.15 8.37 -15.49
C ILE A 62 1.65 8.65 -15.66
N LEU A 63 0.82 8.20 -14.72
CA LEU A 63 -0.62 8.49 -14.72
C LEU A 63 -0.88 10.01 -14.80
N GLU A 64 -0.25 10.79 -13.94
CA GLU A 64 -0.37 12.25 -13.96
C GLU A 64 0.00 12.84 -15.32
N THR A 65 1.11 12.38 -15.92
CA THR A 65 1.56 12.86 -17.21
C THR A 65 0.58 12.51 -18.33
N LEU A 66 0.04 11.31 -18.35
CA LEU A 66 -0.97 10.87 -19.32
C LEU A 66 -2.25 11.72 -19.21
N LEU A 67 -2.66 12.05 -17.98
CA LEU A 67 -3.80 12.96 -17.74
C LEU A 67 -3.55 14.37 -18.26
N LEU A 68 -2.35 14.91 -18.05
CA LEU A 68 -1.94 16.23 -18.56
C LEU A 68 -1.91 16.26 -20.09
N MET A 69 -1.52 15.16 -20.72
CA MET A 69 -1.48 15.01 -22.18
C MET A 69 -2.82 14.61 -22.80
N ASN A 70 -3.90 14.52 -22.02
CA ASN A 70 -5.23 14.08 -22.45
C ASN A 70 -5.27 12.67 -23.10
N ARG A 71 -4.32 11.78 -22.76
CA ARG A 71 -4.26 10.39 -23.22
C ARG A 71 -5.16 9.50 -22.37
N GLN A 72 -6.46 9.71 -22.45
CA GLN A 72 -7.45 9.12 -21.52
C GLN A 72 -7.42 7.60 -21.45
N ARG A 73 -7.33 6.90 -22.60
CA ARG A 73 -7.33 5.44 -22.62
C ARG A 73 -6.16 4.87 -21.83
N GLU A 74 -4.97 5.40 -22.06
CA GLU A 74 -3.75 4.94 -21.39
C GLU A 74 -3.74 5.37 -19.92
N ALA A 75 -4.28 6.56 -19.61
CA ALA A 75 -4.45 7.00 -18.23
C ALA A 75 -5.37 6.06 -17.45
N MET A 76 -6.44 5.53 -18.04
CA MET A 76 -7.34 4.58 -17.38
C MET A 76 -6.65 3.23 -17.12
N GLU A 77 -5.84 2.74 -18.05
CA GLU A 77 -5.06 1.52 -17.80
C GLU A 77 -4.01 1.73 -16.70
N GLN A 78 -3.32 2.86 -16.71
CA GLN A 78 -2.35 3.20 -15.66
C GLN A 78 -3.02 3.41 -14.30
N ALA A 79 -4.24 3.98 -14.28
CA ALA A 79 -5.01 4.18 -13.06
C ALA A 79 -5.38 2.87 -12.37
N LYS A 80 -5.64 1.79 -13.13
CA LYS A 80 -5.88 0.47 -12.56
C LYS A 80 -4.66 -0.03 -11.79
N ILE A 81 -3.46 0.18 -12.33
CA ILE A 81 -2.20 -0.21 -11.69
C ILE A 81 -2.01 0.58 -10.39
N VAL A 82 -2.13 1.91 -10.44
CA VAL A 82 -1.98 2.78 -9.26
C VAL A 82 -3.03 2.45 -8.20
N SER A 83 -4.29 2.22 -8.59
CA SER A 83 -5.35 1.81 -7.68
C SER A 83 -5.05 0.47 -7.02
N HIS A 84 -4.63 -0.53 -7.81
CA HIS A 84 -4.25 -1.84 -7.28
C HIS A 84 -3.10 -1.71 -6.28
N ASN A 85 -2.09 -0.91 -6.58
CA ASN A 85 -0.97 -0.68 -5.67
C ASN A 85 -1.43 -0.08 -4.35
N LEU A 86 -2.32 0.92 -4.37
CA LEU A 86 -2.87 1.55 -3.17
C LEU A 86 -3.70 0.61 -2.28
N THR A 87 -4.20 -0.51 -2.82
CA THR A 87 -4.97 -1.50 -2.05
C THR A 87 -4.11 -2.60 -1.42
N ARG A 88 -2.82 -2.64 -1.72
CA ARG A 88 -1.92 -3.64 -1.14
C ARG A 88 -1.68 -3.36 0.35
N GLU A 89 -1.71 -4.40 1.17
CA GLU A 89 -1.35 -4.35 2.59
C GLU A 89 0.18 -4.36 2.77
N THR A 90 0.87 -3.39 2.16
CA THR A 90 2.32 -3.24 2.24
C THR A 90 2.68 -1.84 2.72
N TRP A 91 3.91 -1.69 3.21
CA TRP A 91 4.40 -0.38 3.59
C TRP A 91 4.62 0.50 2.34
N PHE A 92 4.09 1.72 2.41
CA PHE A 92 4.31 2.76 1.40
C PHE A 92 5.16 3.88 1.97
N SER A 93 6.09 4.40 1.17
CA SER A 93 6.76 5.64 1.52
C SER A 93 5.77 6.81 1.43
N THR A 94 5.98 7.83 2.25
CA THR A 94 5.20 9.08 2.19
C THR A 94 5.17 9.65 0.77
N GLN A 95 6.28 9.54 0.05
CA GLN A 95 6.41 10.02 -1.31
C GLN A 95 5.54 9.23 -2.29
N SER A 96 5.57 7.88 -2.22
CA SER A 96 4.73 7.02 -3.07
C SER A 96 3.25 7.29 -2.83
N THR A 97 2.85 7.39 -1.57
CA THR A 97 1.47 7.70 -1.17
C THR A 97 1.03 9.07 -1.72
N ALA A 98 1.84 10.11 -1.52
CA ALA A 98 1.51 11.46 -1.96
C ALA A 98 1.33 11.54 -3.48
N PHE A 99 2.25 11.01 -4.27
CA PHE A 99 2.13 11.02 -5.74
C PHE A 99 0.96 10.19 -6.24
N SER A 100 0.68 9.04 -5.64
CA SER A 100 -0.46 8.19 -6.01
C SER A 100 -1.79 8.90 -5.73
N LEU A 101 -1.95 9.50 -4.56
CA LEU A 101 -3.16 10.24 -4.21
C LEU A 101 -3.33 11.48 -5.08
N MET A 102 -2.27 12.22 -5.39
CA MET A 102 -2.33 13.37 -6.29
C MET A 102 -2.76 12.97 -7.70
N ALA A 103 -2.21 11.90 -8.25
CA ALA A 103 -2.55 11.42 -9.58
C ALA A 103 -4.01 10.92 -9.64
N MET A 104 -4.44 10.16 -8.63
CA MET A 104 -5.83 9.70 -8.52
C MET A 104 -6.82 10.85 -8.30
N GLY A 105 -6.45 11.87 -7.53
CA GLY A 105 -7.24 13.10 -7.37
C GLY A 105 -7.45 13.84 -8.69
N ARG A 106 -6.41 14.01 -9.50
CA ARG A 106 -6.51 14.60 -10.85
C ARG A 106 -7.34 13.75 -11.80
N LEU A 107 -7.26 12.43 -11.71
CA LEU A 107 -8.13 11.54 -12.48
C LEU A 107 -9.59 11.77 -12.08
N ALA A 108 -9.87 11.80 -10.78
CA ALA A 108 -11.22 12.05 -10.28
C ALA A 108 -11.77 13.40 -10.76
N GLU A 109 -10.97 14.47 -10.74
CA GLU A 109 -11.35 15.77 -11.28
C GLU A 109 -11.70 15.70 -12.78
N LYS A 110 -10.90 14.99 -13.59
CA LYS A 110 -11.16 14.85 -15.03
C LYS A 110 -12.36 13.98 -15.36
N LEU A 111 -12.64 12.99 -14.52
CA LEU A 111 -13.80 12.12 -14.66
C LEU A 111 -15.05 12.69 -13.99
N SER A 112 -14.89 13.76 -13.18
CA SER A 112 -15.97 14.34 -12.42
C SER A 112 -17.06 14.87 -13.35
N GLY A 113 -18.15 14.11 -13.40
CA GLY A 113 -19.46 14.59 -13.80
C GLY A 113 -20.32 14.78 -12.56
N THR A 114 -21.54 15.28 -12.73
CA THR A 114 -22.53 15.25 -11.66
C THR A 114 -22.87 13.81 -11.33
N LEU A 115 -22.67 13.40 -10.07
CA LEU A 115 -23.24 12.16 -9.58
C LEU A 115 -24.74 12.31 -9.53
N ASP A 116 -25.44 11.42 -10.22
CA ASP A 116 -26.91 11.36 -10.21
C ASP A 116 -27.31 9.89 -10.17
N PHE A 117 -27.70 9.41 -9.00
CA PHE A 117 -28.09 8.01 -8.80
C PHE A 117 -29.15 7.86 -7.71
N SER A 118 -29.89 6.79 -7.83
CA SER A 118 -30.82 6.33 -6.80
C SER A 118 -30.38 4.95 -6.28
N TRP A 119 -30.74 4.66 -5.04
CA TRP A 119 -30.33 3.39 -4.44
C TRP A 119 -31.34 2.87 -3.43
N THR A 120 -31.31 1.56 -3.21
CA THR A 120 -32.12 0.90 -2.22
C THR A 120 -31.22 0.05 -1.30
N LEU A 121 -31.60 -0.05 -0.04
CA LEU A 121 -31.00 -0.94 0.94
C LEU A 121 -32.07 -1.91 1.43
N ASN A 122 -31.85 -3.20 1.22
CA ASN A 122 -32.81 -4.26 1.58
C ASN A 122 -34.24 -4.00 1.09
N GLY A 123 -34.37 -3.50 -0.14
CA GLY A 123 -35.66 -3.15 -0.76
C GLY A 123 -36.24 -1.81 -0.32
N LYS A 124 -35.66 -1.12 0.68
CA LYS A 124 -36.11 0.21 1.12
C LYS A 124 -35.40 1.29 0.34
N GLN A 125 -36.17 2.18 -0.29
CA GLN A 125 -35.64 3.33 -1.03
C GLN A 125 -34.89 4.27 -0.08
N GLN A 126 -33.69 4.67 -0.49
CA GLN A 126 -32.88 5.66 0.17
C GLN A 126 -32.96 7.01 -0.57
N PRO A 127 -32.57 8.11 0.06
CA PRO A 127 -32.53 9.43 -0.61
C PRO A 127 -31.70 9.36 -1.89
N ALA A 128 -32.24 9.90 -2.99
CA ALA A 128 -31.50 10.01 -4.23
C ALA A 128 -30.34 10.99 -4.07
N VAL A 129 -29.23 10.71 -4.71
CA VAL A 129 -28.02 11.53 -4.64
C VAL A 129 -27.82 12.26 -5.93
N LYS A 130 -27.75 13.60 -5.84
CA LYS A 130 -27.36 14.47 -6.93
C LYS A 130 -26.29 15.43 -6.42
N SER A 131 -25.08 15.30 -6.95
CA SER A 131 -23.90 16.02 -6.44
C SER A 131 -22.93 16.37 -7.57
N ALA A 132 -22.36 17.56 -7.51
CA ALA A 132 -21.25 17.97 -8.37
C ALA A 132 -19.89 17.46 -7.86
N LYS A 133 -19.84 16.80 -6.69
CA LYS A 133 -18.62 16.21 -6.16
C LYS A 133 -18.33 14.89 -6.87
N ALA A 134 -17.05 14.60 -7.08
CA ALA A 134 -16.60 13.35 -7.71
C ALA A 134 -16.86 12.10 -6.86
N VAL A 135 -16.98 12.26 -5.54
CA VAL A 135 -17.14 11.17 -4.58
C VAL A 135 -18.31 11.47 -3.65
N TYR A 136 -19.10 10.45 -3.38
CA TYR A 136 -20.12 10.43 -2.34
C TYR A 136 -19.89 9.22 -1.44
N GLU A 137 -19.84 9.44 -0.15
CA GLU A 137 -19.66 8.41 0.85
C GLU A 137 -20.82 8.44 1.83
N THR A 138 -21.32 7.29 2.21
CA THR A 138 -22.34 7.18 3.24
C THR A 138 -22.13 5.91 4.07
N LEU A 139 -22.40 6.01 5.36
CA LEU A 139 -22.38 4.85 6.25
C LEU A 139 -23.69 4.09 6.13
N ILE A 140 -23.58 2.79 5.95
CA ILE A 140 -24.73 1.88 5.94
C ILE A 140 -24.75 1.13 7.27
N SER A 141 -25.73 1.46 8.12
CA SER A 141 -25.96 0.72 9.34
C SER A 141 -26.93 -0.42 9.06
N THR A 142 -26.49 -1.65 9.34
CA THR A 142 -27.36 -2.84 9.25
C THR A 142 -27.15 -3.71 10.47
N SER A 143 -28.23 -4.23 11.00
CA SER A 143 -28.22 -5.25 12.08
C SER A 143 -28.22 -6.67 11.52
N SER A 144 -28.37 -6.83 10.20
CA SER A 144 -28.40 -8.11 9.51
C SER A 144 -27.00 -8.50 9.02
N ARG A 145 -26.70 -9.81 9.07
CA ARG A 145 -25.48 -10.37 8.48
C ARG A 145 -25.47 -10.32 6.96
N GLU A 146 -26.64 -10.26 6.35
CA GLU A 146 -26.81 -10.19 4.91
C GLU A 146 -27.60 -8.93 4.55
N GLY A 147 -27.22 -8.31 3.46
CA GLY A 147 -27.88 -7.12 2.96
C GLY A 147 -27.73 -7.01 1.45
N LYS A 148 -28.70 -6.35 0.83
CA LYS A 148 -28.68 -6.08 -0.62
C LYS A 148 -28.75 -4.60 -0.87
N VAL A 149 -27.71 -4.08 -1.54
CA VAL A 149 -27.66 -2.72 -2.06
C VAL A 149 -27.89 -2.79 -3.56
N ILE A 150 -28.85 -2.00 -4.06
CA ILE A 150 -29.08 -1.85 -5.50
C ILE A 150 -28.87 -0.38 -5.83
N LEU A 151 -28.01 -0.10 -6.79
CA LEU A 151 -27.75 1.24 -7.30
C LEU A 151 -28.30 1.35 -8.74
N LYS A 152 -28.89 2.50 -9.04
CA LYS A 152 -29.32 2.87 -10.38
C LYS A 152 -28.67 4.19 -10.76
N ASN A 153 -27.80 4.15 -11.76
CA ASN A 153 -27.22 5.35 -12.33
C ASN A 153 -28.30 6.10 -13.15
N ASN A 154 -28.54 7.33 -12.79
CA ASN A 154 -29.46 8.22 -13.51
C ASN A 154 -28.69 9.25 -14.35
N GLY A 155 -27.37 9.34 -14.16
CA GLY A 155 -26.48 10.23 -14.91
C GLY A 155 -26.04 9.66 -16.25
N LYS A 156 -25.37 10.50 -17.06
CA LYS A 156 -24.84 10.11 -18.37
C LYS A 156 -23.44 9.48 -18.31
N GLY A 157 -22.69 9.70 -17.22
CA GLY A 157 -21.34 9.19 -17.01
C GLY A 157 -21.33 7.82 -16.36
N ALA A 158 -20.16 7.17 -16.29
CA ALA A 158 -19.97 5.94 -15.54
C ALA A 158 -20.09 6.22 -14.03
N LEU A 159 -20.79 5.34 -13.31
CA LEU A 159 -20.86 5.32 -11.85
C LEU A 159 -20.09 4.11 -11.36
N ASN A 160 -19.02 4.34 -10.60
CA ASN A 160 -18.31 3.30 -9.86
C ASN A 160 -18.82 3.29 -8.43
N ALA A 161 -19.01 2.12 -7.86
CA ALA A 161 -19.49 1.98 -6.50
C ALA A 161 -18.71 0.87 -5.80
N ASP A 162 -18.20 1.18 -4.61
CA ASP A 162 -17.50 0.25 -3.74
C ASP A 162 -18.25 0.09 -2.42
N LEU A 163 -18.37 -1.14 -1.96
CA LEU A 163 -18.90 -1.45 -0.64
C LEU A 163 -17.75 -1.89 0.25
N ILE A 164 -17.39 -1.04 1.20
CA ILE A 164 -16.31 -1.31 2.15
C ILE A 164 -16.92 -1.80 3.46
N THR A 165 -16.61 -3.04 3.84
CA THR A 165 -17.00 -3.60 5.13
C THR A 165 -15.79 -3.58 6.07
N ARG A 166 -15.95 -2.95 7.22
CA ARG A 166 -14.97 -3.00 8.31
C ARG A 166 -15.52 -3.86 9.43
N THR A 167 -14.80 -4.90 9.78
CA THR A 167 -15.17 -5.82 10.87
C THR A 167 -14.05 -5.88 11.89
N GLN A 168 -14.43 -6.06 13.14
CA GLN A 168 -13.51 -6.40 14.21
C GLN A 168 -13.78 -7.84 14.63
N LEU A 169 -12.75 -8.66 14.63
CA LEU A 169 -12.86 -10.03 15.10
C LEU A 169 -13.14 -10.02 16.62
N LEU A 170 -14.11 -10.81 17.05
CA LEU A 170 -14.43 -10.96 18.47
C LEU A 170 -13.37 -11.80 19.21
N ASN A 171 -12.70 -12.68 18.50
CA ASN A 171 -11.62 -13.50 19.02
C ASN A 171 -10.37 -13.24 18.20
N ASP A 172 -9.27 -12.96 18.87
CA ASP A 172 -7.97 -12.60 18.26
C ASP A 172 -7.19 -13.85 17.76
N THR A 173 -7.90 -14.80 17.19
CA THR A 173 -7.32 -16.04 16.64
C THR A 173 -7.17 -15.92 15.12
N LEU A 174 -6.22 -15.13 14.68
CA LEU A 174 -5.78 -15.20 13.29
C LEU A 174 -4.91 -16.46 13.11
N PRO A 175 -5.16 -17.27 12.07
CA PRO A 175 -4.28 -18.39 11.78
C PRO A 175 -2.89 -17.85 11.40
N PRO A 176 -1.81 -18.56 11.78
CA PRO A 176 -0.47 -18.17 11.36
C PRO A 176 -0.36 -18.21 9.83
N ILE A 177 0.21 -17.16 9.26
CA ILE A 177 0.43 -17.03 7.82
C ILE A 177 1.94 -17.09 7.57
N ALA A 178 2.35 -17.93 6.64
CA ALA A 178 3.72 -18.01 6.16
C ALA A 178 3.73 -17.86 4.63
N ASN A 179 4.46 -16.87 4.12
CA ASN A 179 4.64 -16.67 2.69
C ASN A 179 6.15 -16.51 2.41
N ASN A 180 6.79 -17.60 1.99
CA ASN A 180 8.22 -17.72 1.74
C ASN A 180 9.14 -17.47 2.95
N LEU A 181 8.67 -16.81 3.99
CA LEU A 181 9.36 -16.66 5.25
C LEU A 181 8.57 -17.39 6.33
N ARG A 182 9.28 -18.17 7.14
CA ARG A 182 8.74 -18.84 8.33
C ARG A 182 9.42 -18.30 9.58
N ILE A 183 8.63 -18.00 10.58
CA ILE A 183 9.12 -17.62 11.90
C ILE A 183 8.72 -18.69 12.91
N SER A 184 9.61 -19.01 13.83
CA SER A 184 9.31 -19.84 15.00
C SER A 184 9.96 -19.22 16.23
N VAL A 185 9.29 -19.33 17.36
CA VAL A 185 9.76 -18.83 18.64
C VAL A 185 9.80 -19.98 19.63
N LYS A 186 10.91 -20.11 20.35
CA LYS A 186 11.08 -21.04 21.48
C LYS A 186 11.48 -20.25 22.70
N TYR A 187 10.91 -20.59 23.82
CA TYR A 187 11.26 -19.98 25.10
C TYR A 187 12.11 -20.98 25.89
N VAL A 188 13.26 -20.53 26.36
CA VAL A 188 14.23 -21.38 27.07
C VAL A 188 14.75 -20.66 28.31
N ASP A 189 15.17 -21.41 29.30
CA ASP A 189 15.88 -20.90 30.48
C ASP A 189 17.33 -20.48 30.12
N ASN A 190 18.06 -20.00 31.10
CA ASN A 190 19.47 -19.60 30.93
C ASN A 190 20.40 -20.76 30.55
N ASN A 191 19.95 -22.00 30.72
CA ASN A 191 20.71 -23.22 30.37
C ASN A 191 20.31 -23.76 28.99
N GLY A 192 19.35 -23.11 28.31
CA GLY A 192 18.84 -23.54 27.01
C GLY A 192 17.73 -24.60 27.09
N SER A 193 17.24 -24.94 28.28
CA SER A 193 16.14 -25.90 28.47
C SER A 193 14.78 -25.22 28.17
N PRO A 194 13.84 -25.89 27.47
CA PRO A 194 12.53 -25.35 27.21
C PRO A 194 11.78 -25.02 28.50
N ILE A 195 11.04 -23.89 28.50
CA ILE A 195 10.20 -23.49 29.62
C ILE A 195 8.73 -23.42 29.19
N ASP A 196 7.81 -23.63 30.16
CA ASP A 196 6.39 -23.40 29.97
C ASP A 196 6.07 -21.93 30.29
N THR A 197 5.66 -21.20 29.27
CA THR A 197 5.32 -19.78 29.40
C THR A 197 3.89 -19.51 29.89
N HIS A 198 3.06 -20.56 30.06
CA HIS A 198 1.69 -20.41 30.56
C HIS A 198 1.65 -20.21 32.08
N SER A 199 2.72 -20.59 32.79
CA SER A 199 2.81 -20.47 34.23
C SER A 199 4.25 -20.12 34.64
N LEU A 200 4.53 -18.83 34.71
CA LEU A 200 5.83 -18.31 35.13
C LEU A 200 5.73 -17.66 36.50
N HIS A 201 6.72 -17.94 37.35
CA HIS A 201 6.85 -17.17 38.58
C HIS A 201 7.39 -15.78 38.29
N GLN A 202 6.92 -14.79 39.02
CA GLN A 202 7.46 -13.43 38.96
C GLN A 202 8.97 -13.42 39.15
N GLY A 203 9.65 -12.64 38.31
CA GLY A 203 11.10 -12.53 38.35
C GLY A 203 11.85 -13.67 37.63
N THR A 204 11.15 -14.60 36.99
CA THR A 204 11.79 -15.62 36.15
C THR A 204 12.44 -14.99 34.93
N ASN A 205 13.74 -15.23 34.75
CA ASN A 205 14.47 -14.82 33.55
C ASN A 205 14.46 -15.96 32.54
N PHE A 206 14.21 -15.63 31.29
CA PHE A 206 14.22 -16.60 30.19
C PHE A 206 14.56 -15.91 28.85
N MET A 207 14.87 -16.70 27.85
CA MET A 207 15.20 -16.23 26.51
C MET A 207 14.14 -16.65 25.51
N ALA A 208 13.76 -15.73 24.62
CA ALA A 208 13.02 -16.04 23.42
C ALA A 208 13.99 -16.25 22.25
N VAL A 209 14.11 -17.48 21.79
CA VAL A 209 14.92 -17.82 20.61
C VAL A 209 14.02 -17.75 19.38
N VAL A 210 14.20 -16.69 18.58
CA VAL A 210 13.45 -16.47 17.36
C VAL A 210 14.25 -16.99 16.17
N THR A 211 13.67 -17.92 15.43
CA THR A 211 14.25 -18.45 14.20
C THR A 211 13.44 -17.96 13.00
N VAL A 212 14.10 -17.31 12.06
CA VAL A 212 13.54 -16.91 10.78
C VAL A 212 14.16 -17.76 9.69
N ALA A 213 13.33 -18.45 8.91
CA ALA A 213 13.77 -19.28 7.80
C ALA A 213 13.21 -18.76 6.48
N ASN A 214 14.07 -18.61 5.49
CA ASN A 214 13.66 -18.38 4.10
C ASN A 214 13.39 -19.74 3.45
N THR A 215 12.14 -19.97 3.08
CA THR A 215 11.69 -21.23 2.46
C THR A 215 11.56 -21.15 0.94
N SER A 216 11.80 -19.98 0.34
CA SER A 216 11.67 -19.79 -1.10
C SER A 216 12.80 -20.45 -1.92
N GLY A 217 13.99 -20.60 -1.32
CA GLY A 217 15.18 -21.18 -1.97
C GLY A 217 15.77 -20.34 -3.12
N THR A 218 15.05 -19.36 -3.63
CA THR A 218 15.44 -18.60 -4.84
C THR A 218 15.40 -17.09 -4.67
N THR A 219 14.81 -16.57 -3.60
CA THR A 219 14.64 -15.15 -3.37
C THR A 219 15.43 -14.70 -2.16
N ASP A 220 16.30 -13.71 -2.34
CA ASP A 220 16.97 -13.03 -1.24
C ASP A 220 16.08 -11.90 -0.70
N TYR A 221 15.86 -11.89 0.60
CA TYR A 221 15.13 -10.84 1.27
C TYR A 221 16.09 -9.90 1.99
N THR A 222 15.96 -8.60 1.73
CA THR A 222 16.73 -7.54 2.37
C THR A 222 15.81 -6.62 3.16
N ASN A 223 16.38 -5.90 4.14
CA ASN A 223 15.64 -4.93 4.97
C ASN A 223 14.46 -5.56 5.73
N LEU A 224 14.68 -6.76 6.27
CA LEU A 224 13.68 -7.44 7.09
C LEU A 224 13.51 -6.72 8.43
N ALA A 225 12.25 -6.57 8.86
CA ALA A 225 11.91 -6.11 10.20
C ALA A 225 11.27 -7.27 10.97
N LEU A 226 11.80 -7.57 12.16
CA LEU A 226 11.23 -8.54 13.08
C LEU A 226 10.43 -7.81 14.14
N THR A 227 9.12 -8.10 14.22
CA THR A 227 8.25 -7.59 15.28
C THR A 227 7.80 -8.76 16.14
N HIS A 228 8.00 -8.64 17.45
CA HIS A 228 7.56 -9.63 18.44
C HIS A 228 6.70 -8.93 19.49
N ILE A 229 5.42 -9.30 19.53
CA ILE A 229 4.48 -8.80 20.55
C ILE A 229 4.56 -9.74 21.74
N ILE A 230 4.86 -9.20 22.91
CA ILE A 230 4.98 -9.93 24.17
C ILE A 230 3.81 -9.59 25.10
N PRO A 231 3.43 -10.48 26.03
CA PRO A 231 2.45 -10.20 27.05
C PRO A 231 2.82 -8.97 27.89
N ALA A 232 1.82 -8.22 28.35
CA ALA A 232 2.03 -6.99 29.12
C ALA A 232 2.81 -7.18 30.46
N GLY A 233 2.78 -8.39 31.00
CA GLY A 233 3.54 -8.74 32.22
C GLY A 233 5.00 -9.12 31.97
N TRP A 234 5.49 -9.03 30.74
CA TRP A 234 6.87 -9.35 30.40
C TRP A 234 7.64 -8.08 30.12
N GLU A 235 8.90 -8.05 30.54
CA GLU A 235 9.80 -6.95 30.27
C GLU A 235 10.99 -7.45 29.44
N ILE A 236 11.35 -6.69 28.42
CA ILE A 236 12.53 -7.00 27.60
C ILE A 236 13.76 -6.49 28.33
N PHE A 237 14.61 -7.42 28.74
CA PHE A 237 15.89 -7.09 29.32
C PHE A 237 16.94 -6.99 28.21
N ASN A 238 17.39 -5.77 27.92
CA ASN A 238 18.36 -5.49 26.87
C ASN A 238 19.74 -5.28 27.53
N GLU A 239 20.52 -6.35 27.64
CA GLU A 239 21.93 -6.20 27.99
C GLU A 239 22.68 -5.61 26.78
N ARG A 240 23.36 -4.49 26.96
CA ARG A 240 24.30 -3.96 25.99
C ARG A 240 25.47 -4.95 25.88
N MET A 241 25.38 -5.87 24.95
CA MET A 241 26.46 -6.81 24.68
C MET A 241 27.51 -6.14 23.79
N THR A 242 28.72 -6.10 24.27
CA THR A 242 29.94 -5.75 23.51
C THR A 242 30.36 -6.92 22.63
N GLY A 243 29.55 -7.30 21.64
CA GLY A 243 29.84 -8.42 20.74
C GLY A 243 28.91 -8.48 19.53
N PRO A 244 29.26 -9.28 18.49
CA PRO A 244 28.49 -9.31 17.23
C PRO A 244 27.11 -9.99 17.29
N VAL A 245 26.72 -10.51 18.45
CA VAL A 245 25.43 -11.20 18.65
C VAL A 245 24.63 -10.48 19.72
N SER A 246 23.48 -9.93 19.35
CA SER A 246 22.56 -9.29 20.27
C SER A 246 21.56 -10.32 20.81
N TYR A 247 21.64 -10.66 22.10
CA TYR A 247 20.62 -11.43 22.79
C TYR A 247 19.73 -10.50 23.60
N THR A 248 18.42 -10.63 23.43
CA THR A 248 17.44 -9.91 24.23
C THR A 248 16.81 -10.89 25.22
N HIS A 249 16.92 -10.62 26.50
CA HIS A 249 16.32 -11.42 27.57
C HIS A 249 14.93 -10.88 27.93
N LEU A 250 14.01 -11.78 28.21
CA LEU A 250 12.67 -11.47 28.68
C LEU A 250 12.55 -11.77 30.18
N ARG A 251 11.82 -10.93 30.89
CA ARG A 251 11.53 -11.11 32.31
C ARG A 251 10.03 -10.99 32.55
N ALA A 252 9.49 -11.85 33.40
CA ALA A 252 8.09 -11.78 33.81
C ALA A 252 7.93 -10.84 35.02
N HIS A 253 6.96 -9.94 34.96
CA HIS A 253 6.54 -9.02 36.04
C HIS A 253 5.12 -9.35 36.51
N GLU A 254 4.78 -8.87 37.72
CA GLU A 254 3.41 -8.95 38.27
C GLU A 254 2.38 -8.23 37.42
#